data_79646e00bf8ad75d0179a00f534ed3a2
#
_entry.id   79646e00bf8ad75d0179a00f534ed3a2
#
_cell.length_a   1.000
_cell.length_b   1.000
_cell.length_c   1.000
_cell.angle_alpha   90.00
_cell.angle_beta   90.00
_cell.angle_gamma   90.00
#
_symmetry.space_group_name_H-M   'P 1'
#
loop_
_entity.id
_entity.type
_entity.pdbx_description
1 polymer ?
#
loop_
_entity_poly.entity_id
_entity_poly.type
_entity_poly.pdbx_seq_one_letter_code
_entity_poly.pdbx_strand_id
1 'polypeptide(L)'
;MQNKSPLSVLIHDQAAHYGAREALLFRNDKTGIWEPISWNEFSLNVRKVSNALLELGVEAQENVAVFAQNMPQSLFVDFGAYGIRAVTVPFYATSSEMQVKYIVSDANVRFIFVGEQD
;
A
#
# COMPACT_ATOMS: atom_id res chain seq x y z
N MET A 1 -13.34 -26.91 3.31
CA MET A 1 -13.80 -25.55 2.99
C MET A 1 -12.72 -24.55 3.32
N GLN A 2 -12.29 -23.82 2.35
CA GLN A 2 -11.22 -22.84 2.55
C GLN A 2 -11.81 -21.54 3.07
N ASN A 3 -11.34 -21.10 4.22
CA ASN A 3 -11.63 -19.77 4.70
C ASN A 3 -10.81 -18.77 3.87
N LYS A 4 -11.51 -17.99 3.07
CA LYS A 4 -10.87 -16.91 2.33
C LYS A 4 -10.88 -15.66 3.20
N SER A 5 -9.70 -15.20 3.58
CA SER A 5 -9.56 -13.94 4.29
C SER A 5 -9.89 -12.77 3.38
N PRO A 6 -10.67 -11.78 3.82
CA PRO A 6 -10.82 -10.53 3.09
C PRO A 6 -9.47 -9.86 2.88
N LEU A 7 -9.32 -9.06 1.83
CA LEU A 7 -8.09 -8.32 1.58
C LEU A 7 -7.66 -7.46 2.77
N SER A 8 -8.62 -6.96 3.54
CA SER A 8 -8.36 -6.13 4.72
C SER A 8 -7.57 -6.83 5.83
N VAL A 9 -7.62 -8.16 5.89
CA VAL A 9 -6.94 -8.94 6.93
C VAL A 9 -5.96 -9.97 6.39
N LEU A 10 -5.89 -10.12 5.06
CA LEU A 10 -5.08 -11.14 4.41
C LEU A 10 -3.62 -11.14 4.88
N ILE A 11 -2.98 -9.98 4.91
CA ILE A 11 -1.58 -9.86 5.28
C ILE A 11 -1.35 -10.26 6.73
N HIS A 12 -2.27 -9.90 7.61
CA HIS A 12 -2.18 -10.25 9.03
C HIS A 12 -2.38 -11.75 9.27
N ASP A 13 -3.29 -12.37 8.52
CA ASP A 13 -3.49 -13.83 8.57
C ASP A 13 -2.24 -14.56 8.07
N GLN A 14 -1.64 -14.09 6.98
CA GLN A 14 -0.42 -14.67 6.46
C GLN A 14 0.74 -14.51 7.44
N ALA A 15 0.83 -13.36 8.11
CA ALA A 15 1.86 -13.13 9.12
C ALA A 15 1.69 -14.08 10.32
N ALA A 16 0.46 -14.40 10.71
CA ALA A 16 0.18 -15.37 11.78
C ALA A 16 0.66 -16.77 11.41
N HIS A 17 0.58 -17.15 10.14
CA HIS A 17 1.01 -18.47 9.67
C HIS A 17 2.49 -18.56 9.35
N TYR A 18 3.05 -17.56 8.68
CA TYR A 18 4.38 -17.63 8.09
C TYR A 18 5.42 -16.73 8.77
N GLY A 19 4.99 -15.77 9.57
CA GLY A 19 5.80 -14.93 10.44
C GLY A 19 7.13 -14.44 9.87
N ALA A 20 8.20 -15.17 10.20
CA ALA A 20 9.57 -14.80 9.82
C ALA A 20 9.93 -15.14 8.37
N ARG A 21 9.07 -15.87 7.64
CA ARG A 21 9.34 -16.19 6.24
C ARG A 21 9.27 -14.96 5.36
N GLU A 22 10.00 -14.99 4.26
CA GLU A 22 9.99 -13.91 3.28
C GLU A 22 8.62 -13.80 2.60
N ALA A 23 8.06 -12.58 2.60
CA ALA A 23 6.87 -12.25 1.85
C ALA A 23 7.22 -11.57 0.54
N LEU A 24 8.21 -10.68 0.55
CA LEU A 24 8.64 -9.86 -0.57
C LEU A 24 10.15 -9.82 -0.65
N LEU A 25 10.66 -9.68 -1.87
CA LEU A 25 12.02 -9.30 -2.14
C LEU A 25 12.00 -7.96 -2.88
N PHE A 26 12.80 -7.02 -2.44
CA PHE A 26 12.97 -5.77 -3.15
C PHE A 26 14.44 -5.46 -3.35
N ARG A 27 14.74 -4.77 -4.44
CA ARG A 27 16.10 -4.34 -4.73
C ARG A 27 16.35 -2.98 -4.12
N ASN A 28 17.39 -2.89 -3.31
CA ASN A 28 17.84 -1.60 -2.79
C ASN A 28 18.66 -0.90 -3.87
N ASP A 29 18.12 0.19 -4.41
CA ASP A 29 18.77 0.90 -5.53
C ASP A 29 20.12 1.52 -5.16
N LYS A 30 20.33 1.82 -3.89
CA LYS A 30 21.60 2.38 -3.40
C LYS A 30 22.73 1.36 -3.35
N THR A 31 22.41 0.12 -3.00
CA THR A 31 23.40 -0.97 -2.84
C THR A 31 23.36 -1.98 -3.96
N GLY A 32 22.29 -2.05 -4.72
CA GLY A 32 22.05 -3.06 -5.74
C GLY A 32 21.73 -4.44 -5.16
N ILE A 33 21.58 -4.56 -3.86
CA ILE A 33 21.34 -5.83 -3.17
C ILE A 33 19.84 -6.06 -3.02
N TRP A 34 19.42 -7.31 -3.24
CA TRP A 34 18.04 -7.74 -2.98
C TRP A 34 17.86 -8.00 -1.49
N GLU A 35 16.88 -7.36 -0.90
CA GLU A 35 16.56 -7.44 0.52
C GLU A 35 15.18 -8.06 0.73
N PRO A 36 15.06 -9.01 1.68
CA PRO A 36 13.77 -9.62 1.98
C PRO A 36 12.96 -8.77 2.96
N ILE A 37 11.64 -8.85 2.82
CA ILE A 37 10.70 -8.36 3.81
C ILE A 37 9.89 -9.56 4.30
N SER A 38 9.93 -9.84 5.60
CA SER A 38 9.17 -10.92 6.18
C SER A 38 7.68 -10.60 6.25
N TRP A 39 6.84 -11.62 6.43
CA TRP A 39 5.43 -11.42 6.65
C TRP A 39 5.15 -10.56 7.90
N ASN A 40 5.94 -10.74 8.96
CA ASN A 40 5.81 -9.92 10.17
C ASN A 40 6.10 -8.44 9.90
N GLU A 41 7.17 -8.15 9.16
CA GLU A 41 7.49 -6.78 8.77
C GLU A 41 6.43 -6.18 7.86
N PHE A 42 5.93 -6.95 6.92
CA PHE A 42 4.86 -6.54 6.03
C PHE A 42 3.61 -6.16 6.84
N SER A 43 3.17 -7.04 7.73
CA SER A 43 2.01 -6.80 8.57
C SER A 43 2.17 -5.56 9.45
N LEU A 44 3.36 -5.38 10.04
CA LEU A 44 3.67 -4.21 10.87
C LEU A 44 3.57 -2.91 10.06
N ASN A 45 4.16 -2.87 8.88
CA ASN A 45 4.13 -1.68 8.03
C ASN A 45 2.71 -1.37 7.54
N VAL A 46 1.93 -2.39 7.21
CA VAL A 46 0.52 -2.24 6.85
C VAL A 46 -0.27 -1.60 7.99
N ARG A 47 -0.05 -2.05 9.24
CA ARG A 47 -0.71 -1.46 10.41
C ARG A 47 -0.32 0.00 10.63
N LYS A 48 0.96 0.32 10.44
CA LYS A 48 1.44 1.70 10.56
C LYS A 48 0.73 2.61 9.55
N VAL A 49 0.56 2.16 8.32
CA VAL A 49 -0.16 2.91 7.30
C VAL A 49 -1.63 3.07 7.66
N SER A 50 -2.30 2.00 8.09
CA SER A 50 -3.71 2.06 8.51
C SER A 50 -3.90 3.09 9.63
N ASN A 51 -3.04 3.06 10.64
CA ASN A 51 -3.12 3.99 11.76
C ASN A 51 -2.87 5.43 11.33
N ALA A 52 -1.90 5.65 10.45
CA ALA A 52 -1.61 6.98 9.92
C ALA A 52 -2.80 7.55 9.14
N LEU A 53 -3.44 6.72 8.30
CA LEU A 53 -4.61 7.15 7.55
C LEU A 53 -5.79 7.51 8.47
N LEU A 54 -6.00 6.72 9.52
CA LEU A 54 -7.03 7.02 10.52
C LEU A 54 -6.75 8.34 11.24
N GLU A 55 -5.49 8.60 11.62
CA GLU A 55 -5.09 9.86 12.25
C GLU A 55 -5.28 11.05 11.32
N LEU A 56 -5.08 10.86 10.02
CA LEU A 56 -5.34 11.89 9.00
C LEU A 56 -6.84 12.11 8.77
N GLY A 57 -7.70 11.28 9.35
CA GLY A 57 -9.14 11.43 9.24
C GLY A 57 -9.76 10.76 8.02
N VAL A 58 -9.06 9.80 7.40
CA VAL A 58 -9.62 9.04 6.27
C VAL A 58 -10.74 8.13 6.78
N GLU A 59 -11.88 8.22 6.13
CA GLU A 59 -13.06 7.42 6.46
C GLU A 59 -13.26 6.28 5.46
N ALA A 60 -14.09 5.32 5.83
CA ALA A 60 -14.44 4.21 4.95
C ALA A 60 -15.00 4.73 3.61
N GLN A 61 -14.65 4.07 2.51
CA GLN A 61 -15.04 4.40 1.15
C GLN A 61 -14.41 5.68 0.58
N GLU A 62 -13.58 6.38 1.33
CA GLU A 62 -12.83 7.51 0.79
C GLU A 62 -11.68 7.02 -0.11
N ASN A 63 -11.33 7.82 -1.11
CA ASN A 63 -10.32 7.48 -2.09
C ASN A 63 -8.96 8.01 -1.67
N VAL A 64 -7.95 7.13 -1.75
CA VAL A 64 -6.54 7.44 -1.49
C VAL A 64 -5.76 7.06 -2.75
N ALA A 65 -5.05 8.00 -3.33
CA ALA A 65 -4.25 7.73 -4.51
C ALA A 65 -2.83 7.28 -4.15
N VAL A 66 -2.28 6.41 -4.96
CA VAL A 66 -0.89 5.95 -4.85
C VAL A 66 -0.19 6.26 -6.16
N PHE A 67 0.74 7.21 -6.13
CA PHE A 67 1.56 7.60 -7.26
C PHE A 67 3.01 7.22 -6.97
N ALA A 68 3.37 6.00 -7.35
CA ALA A 68 4.70 5.47 -7.05
C ALA A 68 5.10 4.44 -8.08
N GLN A 69 6.40 4.23 -8.19
CA GLN A 69 6.93 3.10 -8.92
C GLN A 69 6.61 1.79 -8.18
N ASN A 70 6.86 0.67 -8.86
CA ASN A 70 6.65 -0.64 -8.27
C ASN A 70 7.63 -0.86 -7.10
N MET A 71 7.18 -0.63 -5.88
CA MET A 71 7.99 -0.66 -4.66
C MET A 71 7.17 -1.23 -3.50
N PRO A 72 7.84 -1.79 -2.45
CA PRO A 72 7.13 -2.39 -1.31
C PRO A 72 6.17 -1.42 -0.61
N GLN A 73 6.55 -0.15 -0.51
CA GLN A 73 5.74 0.87 0.16
C GLN A 73 4.36 1.03 -0.49
N SER A 74 4.26 0.85 -1.81
CA SER A 74 2.97 0.87 -2.51
C SER A 74 2.04 -0.21 -2.00
N LEU A 75 2.57 -1.41 -1.75
CA LEU A 75 1.79 -2.51 -1.18
C LEU A 75 1.36 -2.22 0.25
N PHE A 76 2.22 -1.60 1.06
CA PHE A 76 1.87 -1.22 2.43
C PHE A 76 0.71 -0.23 2.43
N VAL A 77 0.71 0.73 1.51
CA VAL A 77 -0.38 1.70 1.38
C VAL A 77 -1.66 1.03 0.92
N ASP A 78 -1.60 0.16 -0.09
CA ASP A 78 -2.77 -0.55 -0.60
C ASP A 78 -3.44 -1.37 0.51
N PHE A 79 -2.69 -2.24 1.17
CA PHE A 79 -3.25 -3.11 2.21
C PHE A 79 -3.60 -2.32 3.48
N GLY A 80 -2.87 -1.27 3.79
CA GLY A 80 -3.22 -0.38 4.90
C GLY A 80 -4.54 0.33 4.68
N ALA A 81 -4.78 0.80 3.46
CA ALA A 81 -6.06 1.41 3.08
C ALA A 81 -7.20 0.39 3.12
N TYR A 82 -6.99 -0.82 2.63
CA TYR A 82 -7.99 -1.89 2.71
C TYR A 82 -8.38 -2.19 4.16
N GLY A 83 -7.43 -2.13 5.09
CA GLY A 83 -7.67 -2.37 6.52
C GLY A 83 -8.67 -1.41 7.15
N ILE A 84 -8.79 -0.20 6.63
CA ILE A 84 -9.76 0.82 7.08
C ILE A 84 -10.92 0.99 6.09
N ARG A 85 -11.04 0.11 5.12
CA ARG A 85 -12.06 0.14 4.08
C ARG A 85 -12.00 1.36 3.16
N ALA A 86 -10.85 1.98 3.05
CA ALA A 86 -10.61 3.02 2.06
C ALA A 86 -10.38 2.39 0.68
N VAL A 87 -10.55 3.19 -0.35
CA VAL A 87 -10.38 2.76 -1.75
C VAL A 87 -9.06 3.32 -2.27
N THR A 88 -8.20 2.47 -2.83
CA THR A 88 -6.96 2.94 -3.45
C THR A 88 -7.16 3.20 -4.93
N VAL A 89 -6.55 4.30 -5.40
CA VAL A 89 -6.56 4.69 -6.81
C VAL A 89 -5.11 4.72 -7.27
N PRO A 90 -4.66 3.71 -8.04
CA PRO A 90 -3.28 3.65 -8.48
C PRO A 90 -3.04 4.57 -9.68
N PHE A 91 -1.87 5.22 -9.70
CA PHE A 91 -1.38 5.95 -10.86
C PHE A 91 -0.13 5.27 -11.40
N TYR A 92 0.01 5.32 -12.71
CA TYR A 92 1.25 4.88 -13.35
C TYR A 92 2.34 5.94 -13.15
N ALA A 93 3.58 5.50 -12.95
CA ALA A 93 4.73 6.40 -12.83
C ALA A 93 4.92 7.29 -14.07
N THR A 94 4.40 6.85 -15.21
CA THR A 94 4.46 7.57 -16.49
C THR A 94 3.25 8.47 -16.74
N SER A 95 2.31 8.56 -15.81
CA SER A 95 1.13 9.40 -15.98
C SER A 95 1.50 10.88 -16.07
N SER A 96 0.88 11.60 -17.01
CA SER A 96 1.10 13.03 -17.16
C SER A 96 0.42 13.82 -16.05
N GLU A 97 0.86 15.06 -15.88
CA GLU A 97 0.24 15.98 -14.91
C GLU A 97 -1.26 16.14 -15.17
N MET A 98 -1.66 16.27 -16.43
CA MET A 98 -3.08 16.39 -16.80
C MET A 98 -3.88 15.15 -16.45
N GLN A 99 -3.32 13.96 -16.68
CA GLN A 99 -3.98 12.70 -16.32
C GLN A 99 -4.17 12.59 -14.82
N VAL A 100 -3.15 12.96 -14.05
CA VAL A 100 -3.21 12.92 -12.58
C VAL A 100 -4.29 13.90 -12.08
N LYS A 101 -4.30 15.13 -12.58
CA LYS A 101 -5.32 16.14 -12.22
C LYS A 101 -6.72 15.67 -12.53
N TYR A 102 -6.91 15.08 -13.70
CA TYR A 102 -8.24 14.59 -14.12
C TYR A 102 -8.73 13.48 -13.17
N ILE A 103 -7.89 12.49 -12.89
CA ILE A 103 -8.27 11.36 -12.04
C ILE A 103 -8.49 11.81 -10.60
N VAL A 104 -7.66 12.69 -10.07
CA VAL A 104 -7.81 13.23 -8.71
C VAL A 104 -9.16 13.94 -8.56
N SER A 105 -9.55 14.74 -9.55
CA SER A 105 -10.82 15.44 -9.54
C SER A 105 -12.01 14.50 -9.72
N ASP A 106 -11.91 13.58 -10.68
CA ASP A 106 -13.01 12.67 -11.03
C ASP A 106 -13.29 11.66 -9.92
N ALA A 107 -12.25 11.10 -9.32
CA ALA A 107 -12.35 10.11 -8.24
C ALA A 107 -12.48 10.73 -6.85
N ASN A 108 -12.49 12.06 -6.75
CA ASN A 108 -12.56 12.76 -5.47
C ASN A 108 -11.52 12.24 -4.47
N VAL A 109 -10.27 12.21 -4.89
CA VAL A 109 -9.16 11.69 -4.10
C VAL A 109 -8.85 12.65 -2.95
N ARG A 110 -8.78 12.13 -1.74
CA ARG A 110 -8.51 12.92 -0.53
C ARG A 110 -7.03 13.06 -0.22
N PHE A 111 -6.26 11.97 -0.36
CA PHE A 111 -4.82 11.95 -0.10
C PHE A 111 -4.08 11.25 -1.23
N ILE A 112 -2.87 11.69 -1.50
CA ILE A 112 -1.98 11.09 -2.50
C ILE A 112 -0.68 10.69 -1.81
N PHE A 113 -0.31 9.43 -1.92
CA PHE A 113 1.01 8.94 -1.54
C PHE A 113 1.91 8.94 -2.78
N VAL A 114 3.07 9.59 -2.66
CA VAL A 114 4.02 9.71 -3.76
C VAL A 114 5.30 8.97 -3.37
N GLY A 115 5.71 8.00 -4.20
CA GLY A 115 7.00 7.34 -4.04
C GLY A 115 8.13 8.20 -4.56
N GLU A 116 9.34 8.02 -4.02
CA GLU A 116 10.51 8.73 -4.51
C GLU A 116 10.78 8.38 -5.97
N GLN A 117 11.07 9.40 -6.73
CA GLN A 117 11.60 9.27 -8.08
C GLN A 117 13.04 9.75 -8.08
N ASP A 118 13.92 8.94 -8.59
CA ASP A 118 15.29 9.34 -8.88
C ASP A 118 15.34 10.23 -10.12
#